data_64b3482bf6315de497a5fd1d4acd4057
#
_entry.id   64b3482bf6315de497a5fd1d4acd4057
#
_cell.length_a   1.000
_cell.length_b   1.000
_cell.length_c   1.000
_cell.angle_alpha   90.00
_cell.angle_beta   90.00
_cell.angle_gamma   90.00
#
_symmetry.space_group_name_H-M   'P 1'
#
loop_
_entity.id
_entity.type
_entity.pdbx_description
1 polymer ?
#
loop_
_entity_poly.entity_id
_entity_poly.type
_entity_poly.pdbx_seq_one_letter_code
_entity_poly.pdbx_strand_id
1 'polypeptide(L)'
;NRPMRVNIMKPNDITELQKDIDQAKHITFLTGAGVSTHSGIPDYRSKNGIYNGIKESPETILSEATLFHRPELFYNFVMENMYFPSAQPNLIHKKIAQLCSQKGDLITQNIDGLDTKAGNTHVTEFHGNLYNIYCTKCHQQVSYSEYANGYLHKNCGGIIRPGIVLYGEAINPEVLNVSINNMQKSDLIIISGTSFVVYPFAQLLAYKKGSAKIYSINKTAIPAPQVTQIIGDALDVFKQLN
;
A
#
# COMPACT_ATOMS: atom_id res chain seq x y z
N ASN A 1 -5.64 32.13 -8.77
CA ASN A 1 -5.99 31.27 -7.62
C ASN A 1 -7.49 30.97 -7.67
N ARG A 2 -7.87 29.92 -8.41
CA ARG A 2 -9.21 29.34 -8.27
C ARG A 2 -9.15 28.34 -7.11
N PRO A 3 -10.03 28.41 -6.10
CA PRO A 3 -10.10 27.40 -5.06
C PRO A 3 -10.46 26.07 -5.70
N MET A 4 -9.69 24.99 -5.39
CA MET A 4 -10.07 23.64 -5.75
C MET A 4 -11.45 23.36 -5.17
N ARG A 5 -12.45 23.15 -6.04
CA ARG A 5 -13.77 22.70 -5.59
C ARG A 5 -13.63 21.29 -5.05
N VAL A 6 -13.73 21.14 -3.74
CA VAL A 6 -13.89 19.86 -3.08
C VAL A 6 -15.27 19.34 -3.49
N ASN A 7 -15.34 18.48 -4.49
CA ASN A 7 -16.58 17.79 -4.86
C ASN A 7 -16.82 16.65 -3.86
N ILE A 8 -17.77 16.84 -2.96
CA ILE A 8 -18.36 15.76 -2.17
C ILE A 8 -18.95 14.76 -3.16
N MET A 9 -18.80 13.46 -2.91
CA MET A 9 -19.25 12.32 -3.71
C MET A 9 -20.66 12.58 -4.30
N LYS A 10 -20.72 12.65 -5.63
CA LYS A 10 -21.98 12.76 -6.36
C LYS A 10 -22.37 11.38 -6.89
N PRO A 11 -23.65 11.00 -6.90
CA PRO A 11 -24.09 9.73 -7.47
C PRO A 11 -23.61 9.49 -8.92
N ASN A 12 -23.48 10.55 -9.71
CA ASN A 12 -22.98 10.50 -11.08
C ASN A 12 -21.52 10.08 -11.17
N ASP A 13 -20.67 10.39 -10.16
CA ASP A 13 -19.24 10.09 -10.21
C ASP A 13 -18.99 8.57 -10.14
N ILE A 14 -19.80 7.85 -9.35
CA ILE A 14 -19.69 6.38 -9.23
C ILE A 14 -20.22 5.70 -10.51
N THR A 15 -21.29 6.20 -11.07
CA THR A 15 -21.83 5.69 -12.35
C THR A 15 -20.83 5.86 -13.49
N GLU A 16 -20.15 7.00 -13.54
CA GLU A 16 -19.12 7.26 -14.54
C GLU A 16 -17.89 6.36 -14.31
N LEU A 17 -17.46 6.20 -13.06
CA LEU A 17 -16.38 5.27 -12.71
C LEU A 17 -16.71 3.84 -13.13
N GLN A 18 -17.93 3.35 -12.83
CA GLN A 18 -18.36 2.01 -13.25
C GLN A 18 -18.32 1.84 -14.76
N LYS A 19 -18.83 2.82 -15.50
CA LYS A 19 -18.77 2.82 -16.97
C LYS A 19 -17.32 2.74 -17.47
N ASP A 20 -16.43 3.51 -16.88
CA ASP A 20 -15.03 3.50 -17.28
C ASP A 20 -14.34 2.18 -16.89
N ILE A 21 -14.68 1.58 -15.75
CA ILE A 21 -14.25 0.23 -15.38
C ILE A 21 -14.71 -0.78 -16.44
N ASP A 22 -15.98 -0.74 -16.84
CA ASP A 22 -16.54 -1.69 -17.81
C ASP A 22 -15.85 -1.58 -19.18
N GLN A 23 -15.53 -0.38 -19.61
CA GLN A 23 -14.88 -0.09 -20.90
C GLN A 23 -13.36 -0.29 -20.89
N ALA A 24 -12.71 -0.25 -19.74
CA ALA A 24 -11.27 -0.38 -19.65
C ALA A 24 -10.79 -1.75 -20.14
N LYS A 25 -9.68 -1.73 -20.88
CA LYS A 25 -8.97 -2.95 -21.31
C LYS A 25 -7.96 -3.40 -20.26
N HIS A 26 -7.35 -2.45 -19.56
CA HIS A 26 -6.41 -2.72 -18.48
C HIS A 26 -6.49 -1.64 -17.41
N ILE A 27 -6.69 -2.07 -16.15
CA ILE A 27 -6.80 -1.21 -14.98
C ILE A 27 -5.55 -1.38 -14.11
N THR A 28 -4.94 -0.28 -13.69
CA THR A 28 -3.96 -0.31 -12.61
C THR A 28 -4.53 0.35 -11.36
N PHE A 29 -4.57 -0.40 -10.26
CA PHE A 29 -4.88 0.13 -8.95
C PHE A 29 -3.61 0.58 -8.25
N LEU A 30 -3.65 1.74 -7.59
CA LEU A 30 -2.60 2.27 -6.72
C LEU A 30 -3.20 2.46 -5.33
N THR A 31 -2.76 1.67 -4.34
CA THR A 31 -3.36 1.69 -3.01
C THR A 31 -2.38 2.00 -1.89
N GLY A 32 -2.89 2.50 -0.79
CA GLY A 32 -2.18 2.75 0.45
C GLY A 32 -2.98 2.34 1.68
N ALA A 33 -2.53 2.73 2.87
CA ALA A 33 -3.02 2.25 4.17
C ALA A 33 -4.52 2.46 4.40
N GLY A 34 -5.13 3.45 3.74
CA GLY A 34 -6.56 3.74 3.87
C GLY A 34 -7.48 2.61 3.39
N VAL A 35 -7.03 1.68 2.53
CA VAL A 35 -7.83 0.53 2.12
C VAL A 35 -7.84 -0.60 3.17
N SER A 36 -6.91 -0.58 4.13
CA SER A 36 -6.79 -1.60 5.17
C SER A 36 -7.38 -1.19 6.53
N THR A 37 -7.86 0.06 6.69
CA THR A 37 -8.44 0.55 7.94
C THR A 37 -9.69 -0.24 8.36
N HIS A 38 -10.52 -0.63 7.40
CA HIS A 38 -11.68 -1.51 7.64
C HIS A 38 -11.34 -2.98 7.92
N SER A 39 -10.05 -3.33 7.84
CA SER A 39 -9.52 -4.62 8.27
C SER A 39 -8.91 -4.56 9.68
N GLY A 40 -8.99 -3.41 10.35
CA GLY A 40 -8.46 -3.18 11.69
C GLY A 40 -6.99 -2.77 11.73
N ILE A 41 -6.38 -2.45 10.58
CA ILE A 41 -5.00 -1.96 10.51
C ILE A 41 -5.03 -0.43 10.47
N PRO A 42 -4.44 0.25 11.48
CA PRO A 42 -4.42 1.71 11.52
C PRO A 42 -3.63 2.32 10.37
N ASP A 43 -4.08 3.48 9.89
CA ASP A 43 -3.29 4.30 8.99
C ASP A 43 -2.23 5.09 9.79
N TYR A 44 -0.95 4.89 9.48
CA TYR A 44 0.18 5.52 10.18
C TYR A 44 0.19 7.05 10.14
N ARG A 45 -0.48 7.66 9.18
CA ARG A 45 -0.45 9.10 8.92
C ARG A 45 -1.69 9.81 9.41
N SER A 46 -2.70 9.10 9.89
CA SER A 46 -3.84 9.72 10.55
C SER A 46 -3.43 10.26 11.92
N LYS A 47 -4.10 11.34 12.38
CA LYS A 47 -3.84 11.95 13.69
C LYS A 47 -4.00 10.98 14.88
N ASN A 48 -4.65 9.82 14.66
CA ASN A 48 -4.83 8.73 15.62
C ASN A 48 -3.96 7.51 15.26
N GLY A 49 -2.92 7.71 14.44
CA GLY A 49 -2.03 6.65 14.01
C GLY A 49 -1.20 6.05 15.16
N ILE A 50 -0.52 4.97 14.87
CA ILE A 50 0.22 4.07 15.76
C ILE A 50 1.24 4.78 16.67
N TYR A 51 1.63 6.01 16.35
CA TYR A 51 2.79 6.68 16.92
C TYR A 51 2.50 7.57 18.12
N ASN A 52 1.29 7.54 18.67
CA ASN A 52 0.97 8.29 19.87
C ASN A 52 1.81 7.80 21.07
N GLY A 53 2.69 8.67 21.56
CA GLY A 53 3.53 8.42 22.74
C GLY A 53 4.98 8.01 22.46
N ILE A 54 5.38 7.84 21.19
CA ILE A 54 6.77 7.55 20.82
C ILE A 54 7.51 8.87 20.59
N LYS A 55 8.65 9.03 21.26
CA LYS A 55 9.46 10.27 21.19
C LYS A 55 10.21 10.44 19.86
N GLU A 56 10.55 9.34 19.19
CA GLU A 56 11.27 9.34 17.92
C GLU A 56 10.29 9.19 16.75
N SER A 57 10.62 9.80 15.62
CA SER A 57 9.77 9.68 14.43
C SER A 57 9.80 8.24 13.88
N PRO A 58 8.71 7.78 13.26
CA PRO A 58 8.67 6.48 12.60
C PRO A 58 9.76 6.31 11.55
N GLU A 59 10.07 7.38 10.83
CA GLU A 59 11.12 7.40 9.81
C GLU A 59 12.49 7.09 10.42
N THR A 60 12.75 7.55 11.63
CA THR A 60 13.97 7.24 12.37
C THR A 60 13.98 5.78 12.81
N ILE A 61 12.89 5.29 13.38
CA ILE A 61 12.83 3.91 13.93
C ILE A 61 12.85 2.89 12.79
N LEU A 62 12.07 3.11 11.74
CA LEU A 62 11.96 2.20 10.58
C LEU A 62 13.07 2.45 9.54
N SER A 63 14.28 2.63 10.00
CA SER A 63 15.46 2.84 9.17
C SER A 63 16.45 1.68 9.26
N GLU A 64 17.26 1.51 8.22
CA GLU A 64 18.36 0.54 8.21
C GLU A 64 19.35 0.80 9.36
N ALA A 65 19.62 2.07 9.64
CA ALA A 65 20.49 2.47 10.74
C ALA A 65 19.98 1.96 12.10
N THR A 66 18.70 2.14 12.40
CA THR A 66 18.10 1.66 13.65
C THR A 66 18.06 0.13 13.70
N LEU A 67 17.78 -0.55 12.60
CA LEU A 67 17.81 -2.01 12.53
C LEU A 67 19.16 -2.58 12.99
N PHE A 68 20.28 -2.01 12.54
CA PHE A 68 21.61 -2.55 12.84
C PHE A 68 22.25 -1.98 14.12
N HIS A 69 21.98 -0.74 14.48
CA HIS A 69 22.58 -0.12 15.67
C HIS A 69 21.72 -0.22 16.93
N ARG A 70 20.39 -0.36 16.75
CA ARG A 70 19.41 -0.43 17.86
C ARG A 70 18.36 -1.51 17.56
N PRO A 71 18.75 -2.77 17.32
CA PRO A 71 17.87 -3.83 16.82
C PRO A 71 16.69 -4.14 17.75
N GLU A 72 16.88 -4.00 19.06
CA GLU A 72 15.81 -4.20 20.04
C GLU A 72 14.70 -3.14 19.90
N LEU A 73 15.09 -1.87 19.72
CA LEU A 73 14.12 -0.79 19.50
C LEU A 73 13.32 -1.02 18.21
N PHE A 74 14.02 -1.36 17.12
CA PHE A 74 13.38 -1.68 15.83
C PHE A 74 12.40 -2.84 15.99
N TYR A 75 12.84 -3.94 16.59
CA TYR A 75 12.05 -5.13 16.80
C TYR A 75 10.80 -4.86 17.63
N ASN A 76 10.95 -4.22 18.80
CA ASN A 76 9.82 -3.91 19.68
C ASN A 76 8.80 -3.02 18.98
N PHE A 77 9.26 -1.99 18.26
CA PHE A 77 8.39 -1.11 17.51
C PHE A 77 7.57 -1.87 16.45
N VAL A 78 8.23 -2.70 15.65
CA VAL A 78 7.60 -3.47 14.57
C VAL A 78 6.60 -4.47 15.16
N MET A 79 6.99 -5.21 16.20
CA MET A 79 6.12 -6.21 16.82
C MET A 79 4.89 -5.60 17.50
N GLU A 80 5.04 -4.46 18.18
CA GLU A 80 3.96 -3.82 18.92
C GLU A 80 2.98 -3.06 18.01
N ASN A 81 3.46 -2.53 16.88
CA ASN A 81 2.70 -1.57 16.10
C ASN A 81 2.35 -2.00 14.68
N MET A 82 3.06 -2.95 14.07
CA MET A 82 2.94 -3.19 12.64
C MET A 82 2.31 -4.54 12.27
N TYR A 83 2.45 -5.56 13.09
CA TYR A 83 1.87 -6.88 12.86
C TYR A 83 0.43 -6.99 13.34
N PHE A 84 -0.46 -7.40 12.44
CA PHE A 84 -1.88 -7.66 12.71
C PHE A 84 -2.25 -9.04 12.12
N PRO A 85 -1.76 -10.14 12.69
CA PRO A 85 -1.84 -11.47 12.05
C PRO A 85 -3.29 -12.00 11.91
N SER A 86 -4.21 -11.50 12.73
CA SER A 86 -5.64 -11.85 12.64
C SER A 86 -6.44 -11.00 11.65
N ALA A 87 -5.85 -9.95 11.07
CA ALA A 87 -6.53 -9.10 10.11
C ALA A 87 -6.97 -9.90 8.87
N GLN A 88 -8.17 -9.58 8.38
CA GLN A 88 -8.75 -10.21 7.20
C GLN A 88 -8.95 -9.19 6.08
N PRO A 89 -8.83 -9.60 4.80
CA PRO A 89 -9.20 -8.75 3.68
C PRO A 89 -10.63 -8.26 3.80
N ASN A 90 -10.84 -6.98 3.57
CA ASN A 90 -12.18 -6.39 3.49
C ASN A 90 -12.71 -6.38 2.04
N LEU A 91 -13.88 -5.80 1.84
CA LEU A 91 -14.51 -5.75 0.52
C LEU A 91 -13.66 -5.03 -0.54
N ILE A 92 -12.88 -4.01 -0.15
CA ILE A 92 -12.01 -3.28 -1.10
C ILE A 92 -10.98 -4.24 -1.70
N HIS A 93 -10.25 -4.99 -0.85
CA HIS A 93 -9.27 -5.97 -1.31
C HIS A 93 -9.89 -7.03 -2.23
N LYS A 94 -11.06 -7.54 -1.86
CA LYS A 94 -11.78 -8.57 -2.64
C LYS A 94 -12.24 -8.05 -4.00
N LYS A 95 -12.76 -6.83 -4.05
CA LYS A 95 -13.21 -6.21 -5.29
C LYS A 95 -12.05 -5.91 -6.23
N ILE A 96 -10.93 -5.40 -5.70
CA ILE A 96 -9.71 -5.18 -6.48
C ILE A 96 -9.17 -6.53 -6.99
N ALA A 97 -9.13 -7.58 -6.17
CA ALA A 97 -8.73 -8.92 -6.60
C ALA A 97 -9.59 -9.44 -7.75
N GLN A 98 -10.91 -9.26 -7.67
CA GLN A 98 -11.85 -9.64 -8.72
C GLN A 98 -11.55 -8.90 -10.03
N LEU A 99 -11.38 -7.58 -10.00
CA LEU A 99 -11.09 -6.78 -11.19
C LEU A 99 -9.71 -7.10 -11.77
N CYS A 100 -8.70 -7.29 -10.93
CA CYS A 100 -7.36 -7.69 -11.37
C CYS A 100 -7.36 -9.05 -12.05
N SER A 101 -8.15 -10.03 -11.57
CA SER A 101 -8.25 -11.34 -12.22
C SER A 101 -8.84 -11.30 -13.63
N GLN A 102 -9.58 -10.25 -13.95
CA GLN A 102 -10.19 -10.04 -15.25
C GLN A 102 -9.31 -9.21 -16.19
N LYS A 103 -8.81 -8.07 -15.73
CA LYS A 103 -8.17 -7.08 -16.59
C LYS A 103 -7.35 -6.02 -15.84
N GLY A 104 -6.59 -6.40 -14.82
CA GLY A 104 -5.85 -5.39 -14.09
C GLY A 104 -4.67 -5.89 -13.27
N ASP A 105 -3.96 -4.93 -12.71
CA ASP A 105 -2.87 -5.13 -11.77
C ASP A 105 -3.01 -4.16 -10.58
N LEU A 106 -2.53 -4.58 -9.42
CA LEU A 106 -2.44 -3.75 -8.23
C LEU A 106 -0.97 -3.45 -7.92
N ILE A 107 -0.68 -2.18 -7.68
CA ILE A 107 0.57 -1.72 -7.07
C ILE A 107 0.20 -1.12 -5.71
N THR A 108 0.62 -1.74 -4.62
CA THR A 108 0.27 -1.30 -3.28
C THR A 108 1.47 -0.81 -2.48
N GLN A 109 1.27 0.28 -1.72
CA GLN A 109 2.22 0.73 -0.69
C GLN A 109 2.11 -0.13 0.57
N ASN A 110 1.03 -0.91 0.71
CA ASN A 110 0.77 -1.70 1.91
C ASN A 110 1.71 -2.89 2.00
N ILE A 111 2.10 -3.17 3.23
CA ILE A 111 3.03 -4.25 3.60
C ILE A 111 2.32 -5.35 4.40
N ASP A 112 1.00 -5.29 4.50
CA ASP A 112 0.17 -6.14 5.35
C ASP A 112 -0.19 -7.51 4.74
N GLY A 113 0.06 -7.70 3.44
CA GLY A 113 -0.22 -8.95 2.73
C GLY A 113 -1.70 -9.24 2.49
N LEU A 114 -2.62 -8.31 2.80
CA LEU A 114 -4.07 -8.56 2.70
C LEU A 114 -4.55 -8.73 1.27
N ASP A 115 -3.92 -8.08 0.29
CA ASP A 115 -4.29 -8.22 -1.12
C ASP A 115 -4.04 -9.65 -1.63
N THR A 116 -2.89 -10.22 -1.32
CA THR A 116 -2.57 -11.62 -1.63
C THR A 116 -3.49 -12.57 -0.87
N LYS A 117 -3.77 -12.27 0.40
CA LYS A 117 -4.72 -13.04 1.22
C LYS A 117 -6.15 -12.98 0.67
N ALA A 118 -6.52 -11.92 -0.04
CA ALA A 118 -7.79 -11.81 -0.76
C ALA A 118 -7.85 -12.65 -2.05
N GLY A 119 -6.76 -13.33 -2.42
CA GLY A 119 -6.65 -14.13 -3.63
C GLY A 119 -6.19 -13.35 -4.86
N ASN A 120 -5.71 -12.12 -4.70
CA ASN A 120 -5.16 -11.36 -5.81
C ASN A 120 -3.76 -11.88 -6.18
N THR A 121 -3.62 -12.42 -7.39
CA THR A 121 -2.35 -12.91 -7.94
C THR A 121 -1.62 -11.86 -8.79
N HIS A 122 -2.23 -10.69 -8.98
CA HIS A 122 -1.71 -9.57 -9.78
C HIS A 122 -1.30 -8.40 -8.87
N VAL A 123 -0.50 -8.69 -7.84
CA VAL A 123 -0.08 -7.70 -6.83
C VAL A 123 1.42 -7.42 -6.96
N THR A 124 1.76 -6.14 -7.01
CA THR A 124 3.12 -5.64 -6.79
C THR A 124 3.18 -4.94 -5.44
N GLU A 125 3.87 -5.53 -4.50
CA GLU A 125 4.09 -4.98 -3.15
C GLU A 125 5.28 -4.01 -3.20
N PHE A 126 4.98 -2.74 -3.47
CA PHE A 126 5.98 -1.71 -3.77
C PHE A 126 6.98 -1.48 -2.64
N HIS A 127 6.53 -1.62 -1.39
CA HIS A 127 7.36 -1.47 -0.19
C HIS A 127 7.63 -2.81 0.51
N GLY A 128 7.42 -3.94 -0.17
CA GLY A 128 7.64 -5.26 0.40
C GLY A 128 6.48 -5.79 1.25
N ASN A 129 6.77 -6.77 2.11
CA ASN A 129 5.78 -7.48 2.92
C ASN A 129 6.33 -7.82 4.30
N LEU A 130 5.57 -7.52 5.35
CA LEU A 130 5.91 -7.80 6.75
C LEU A 130 6.13 -9.29 7.06
N TYR A 131 5.46 -10.16 6.32
CA TYR A 131 5.55 -11.62 6.51
C TYR A 131 6.63 -12.29 5.67
N ASN A 132 7.32 -11.56 4.82
CA ASN A 132 8.53 -12.00 4.16
C ASN A 132 9.73 -11.74 5.07
N ILE A 133 9.91 -12.61 6.08
CA ILE A 133 10.88 -12.41 7.15
C ILE A 133 12.14 -13.22 6.85
N TYR A 134 13.31 -12.65 7.08
CA TYR A 134 14.59 -13.33 6.81
C TYR A 134 15.70 -12.86 7.75
N CYS A 135 16.76 -13.68 7.84
CA CYS A 135 17.96 -13.36 8.57
C CYS A 135 18.93 -12.55 7.70
N THR A 136 19.44 -11.43 8.22
CA THR A 136 20.39 -10.55 7.50
C THR A 136 21.76 -11.20 7.29
N LYS A 137 22.14 -12.22 8.08
CA LYS A 137 23.45 -12.87 8.04
C LYS A 137 23.49 -14.08 7.11
N CYS A 138 22.56 -15.01 7.26
CA CYS A 138 22.53 -16.26 6.49
C CYS A 138 21.48 -16.28 5.38
N HIS A 139 20.65 -15.23 5.26
CA HIS A 139 19.58 -15.04 4.27
C HIS A 139 18.47 -16.11 4.28
N GLN A 140 18.43 -16.98 5.29
CA GLN A 140 17.36 -17.94 5.44
C GLN A 140 16.04 -17.24 5.77
N GLN A 141 14.96 -17.77 5.18
CA GLN A 141 13.60 -17.37 5.52
C GLN A 141 13.29 -17.79 6.96
N VAL A 142 12.57 -16.92 7.68
CA VAL A 142 12.20 -17.13 9.07
C VAL A 142 10.67 -17.01 9.17
N SER A 143 10.05 -17.88 9.95
CA SER A 143 8.61 -17.81 10.20
C SER A 143 8.26 -16.63 11.09
N TYR A 144 7.00 -16.13 10.95
CA TYR A 144 6.49 -15.11 11.87
C TYR A 144 6.55 -15.59 13.34
N SER A 145 6.21 -16.85 13.60
CA SER A 145 6.25 -17.42 14.95
C SER A 145 7.65 -17.44 15.56
N GLU A 146 8.69 -17.67 14.75
CA GLU A 146 10.07 -17.57 15.22
C GLU A 146 10.46 -16.12 15.48
N TYR A 147 10.15 -15.21 14.58
CA TYR A 147 10.43 -13.77 14.73
C TYR A 147 9.69 -13.18 15.95
N ALA A 148 8.47 -13.62 16.22
CA ALA A 148 7.72 -13.19 17.41
C ALA A 148 8.40 -13.56 18.75
N ASN A 149 9.31 -14.53 18.75
CA ASN A 149 10.08 -14.93 19.93
C ASN A 149 11.42 -14.20 20.09
N GLY A 150 11.82 -13.36 19.13
CA GLY A 150 13.05 -12.57 19.20
C GLY A 150 13.63 -12.22 17.84
N TYR A 151 14.51 -11.25 17.83
CA TYR A 151 15.13 -10.72 16.61
C TYR A 151 16.50 -11.35 16.24
N LEU A 152 16.96 -12.32 17.01
CA LEU A 152 18.22 -13.04 16.71
C LEU A 152 17.90 -14.42 16.16
N HIS A 153 18.43 -14.73 14.99
CA HIS A 153 18.26 -16.02 14.34
C HIS A 153 19.00 -17.13 15.11
N LYS A 154 18.27 -18.15 15.53
CA LYS A 154 18.78 -19.23 16.41
C LYS A 154 19.98 -19.96 15.81
N ASN A 155 20.02 -20.13 14.49
CA ASN A 155 21.04 -20.94 13.82
C ASN A 155 22.37 -20.20 13.63
N CYS A 156 22.38 -18.88 13.53
CA CYS A 156 23.60 -18.14 13.17
C CYS A 156 23.82 -16.83 13.97
N GLY A 157 22.90 -16.47 14.86
CA GLY A 157 22.97 -15.24 15.65
C GLY A 157 22.81 -13.95 14.85
N GLY A 158 22.41 -14.03 13.57
CA GLY A 158 22.15 -12.86 12.73
C GLY A 158 20.85 -12.16 13.12
N ILE A 159 20.74 -10.86 12.80
CA ILE A 159 19.52 -10.09 13.02
C ILE A 159 18.45 -10.54 12.03
N ILE A 160 17.26 -10.83 12.53
CA ILE A 160 16.07 -11.14 11.74
C ILE A 160 15.33 -9.83 11.46
N ARG A 161 14.81 -9.68 10.23
CA ARG A 161 14.04 -8.51 9.82
C ARG A 161 12.87 -8.89 8.91
N PRO A 162 11.80 -8.07 8.88
CA PRO A 162 10.80 -8.16 7.84
C PRO A 162 11.34 -7.65 6.50
N GLY A 163 10.86 -8.23 5.40
CA GLY A 163 11.21 -7.86 4.03
C GLY A 163 10.44 -6.65 3.52
N ILE A 164 10.52 -5.55 4.25
CA ILE A 164 9.94 -4.25 3.90
C ILE A 164 11.04 -3.27 3.54
N VAL A 165 10.71 -2.27 2.71
CA VAL A 165 11.64 -1.18 2.37
C VAL A 165 11.69 -0.21 3.55
N LEU A 166 12.86 -0.12 4.19
CA LEU A 166 13.10 0.81 5.29
C LEU A 166 13.50 2.19 4.76
N TYR A 167 13.32 3.20 5.60
CA TYR A 167 13.84 4.54 5.28
C TYR A 167 15.35 4.49 5.09
N GLY A 168 15.82 5.05 3.96
CA GLY A 168 17.20 4.97 3.50
C GLY A 168 17.49 3.82 2.52
N GLU A 169 16.60 2.84 2.39
CA GLU A 169 16.73 1.77 1.40
C GLU A 169 16.08 2.15 0.05
N ALA A 170 16.62 1.62 -1.02
CA ALA A 170 16.07 1.79 -2.36
C ALA A 170 14.92 0.81 -2.63
N ILE A 171 14.00 1.21 -3.49
CA ILE A 171 13.01 0.30 -4.06
C ILE A 171 13.71 -0.73 -4.95
N ASN A 172 13.29 -1.99 -4.85
CA ASN A 172 13.80 -3.04 -5.72
C ASN A 172 13.59 -2.67 -7.20
N PRO A 173 14.65 -2.69 -8.03
CA PRO A 173 14.55 -2.32 -9.46
C PRO A 173 13.54 -3.15 -10.24
N GLU A 174 13.37 -4.43 -9.95
CA GLU A 174 12.37 -5.29 -10.61
C GLU A 174 10.95 -4.85 -10.25
N VAL A 175 10.70 -4.53 -8.99
CA VAL A 175 9.41 -3.99 -8.51
C VAL A 175 9.09 -2.66 -9.22
N LEU A 176 10.08 -1.78 -9.33
CA LEU A 176 9.93 -0.51 -10.03
C LEU A 176 9.63 -0.72 -11.52
N ASN A 177 10.35 -1.61 -12.20
CA ASN A 177 10.15 -1.91 -13.63
C ASN A 177 8.76 -2.50 -13.89
N VAL A 178 8.31 -3.47 -13.09
CA VAL A 178 6.96 -4.03 -13.18
C VAL A 178 5.90 -2.94 -12.98
N SER A 179 6.09 -2.08 -11.99
CA SER A 179 5.18 -0.97 -11.72
C SER A 179 5.08 0.00 -12.91
N ILE A 180 6.19 0.39 -13.47
CA ILE A 180 6.25 1.27 -14.67
C ILE A 180 5.53 0.61 -15.84
N ASN A 181 5.80 -0.67 -16.11
CA ASN A 181 5.16 -1.41 -17.21
C ASN A 181 3.63 -1.48 -17.02
N ASN A 182 3.16 -1.69 -15.80
CA ASN A 182 1.74 -1.68 -15.50
C ASN A 182 1.11 -0.32 -15.76
N MET A 183 1.77 0.77 -15.36
CA MET A 183 1.30 2.13 -15.63
C MET A 183 1.24 2.42 -17.14
N GLN A 184 2.23 1.99 -17.91
CA GLN A 184 2.31 2.25 -19.35
C GLN A 184 1.25 1.52 -20.17
N LYS A 185 0.78 0.35 -19.74
CA LYS A 185 -0.24 -0.42 -20.47
C LYS A 185 -1.67 -0.03 -20.09
N SER A 186 -1.87 0.64 -18.94
CA SER A 186 -3.20 0.95 -18.41
C SER A 186 -3.91 2.08 -19.12
N ASP A 187 -5.19 1.89 -19.39
CA ASP A 187 -6.10 2.91 -19.89
C ASP A 187 -7.02 3.49 -18.80
N LEU A 188 -7.04 2.85 -17.63
CA LEU A 188 -7.68 3.36 -16.41
C LEU A 188 -6.78 3.15 -15.21
N ILE A 189 -6.63 4.20 -14.38
CA ILE A 189 -5.87 4.18 -13.12
C ILE A 189 -6.81 4.57 -11.98
N ILE A 190 -6.84 3.75 -10.94
CA ILE A 190 -7.66 3.99 -9.75
C ILE A 190 -6.75 4.05 -8.53
N ILE A 191 -6.70 5.23 -7.89
CA ILE A 191 -5.91 5.51 -6.70
C ILE A 191 -6.85 5.47 -5.50
N SER A 192 -6.53 4.69 -4.46
CA SER A 192 -7.40 4.60 -3.28
C SER A 192 -6.62 4.44 -1.98
N GLY A 193 -7.10 5.07 -0.91
CA GLY A 193 -6.57 4.91 0.44
C GLY A 193 -5.16 5.45 0.63
N THR A 194 -4.74 6.43 -0.15
CA THR A 194 -3.40 7.04 -0.05
C THR A 194 -3.46 8.55 -0.25
N SER A 195 -2.70 9.29 0.55
CA SER A 195 -2.49 10.73 0.35
C SER A 195 -1.69 11.03 -0.93
N PHE A 196 -1.06 10.01 -1.49
CA PHE A 196 -0.29 10.06 -2.74
C PHE A 196 0.84 11.09 -2.77
N VAL A 197 1.51 11.27 -1.61
CA VAL A 197 2.62 12.22 -1.43
C VAL A 197 3.97 11.53 -1.20
N VAL A 198 4.00 10.20 -1.08
CA VAL A 198 5.23 9.43 -0.85
C VAL A 198 5.91 9.10 -2.15
N TYR A 199 7.18 9.46 -2.25
CA TYR A 199 8.04 9.15 -3.39
C TYR A 199 8.89 7.91 -3.10
N PRO A 200 9.23 7.08 -4.12
CA PRO A 200 8.92 7.28 -5.54
C PRO A 200 7.52 6.79 -5.99
N PHE A 201 6.66 6.28 -5.09
CA PHE A 201 5.34 5.75 -5.45
C PHE A 201 4.45 6.78 -6.18
N ALA A 202 4.36 8.01 -5.65
CA ALA A 202 3.57 9.08 -6.28
C ALA A 202 4.07 9.45 -7.68
N GLN A 203 5.35 9.21 -7.98
CA GLN A 203 5.95 9.47 -9.28
C GLN A 203 5.49 8.49 -10.36
N LEU A 204 4.89 7.35 -10.00
CA LEU A 204 4.39 6.36 -10.96
C LEU A 204 3.39 6.96 -11.97
N LEU A 205 2.62 7.98 -11.58
CA LEU A 205 1.72 8.68 -12.51
C LEU A 205 2.43 9.30 -13.72
N ALA A 206 3.71 9.63 -13.61
CA ALA A 206 4.48 10.18 -14.72
C ALA A 206 4.65 9.17 -15.88
N TYR A 207 4.51 7.88 -15.61
CA TYR A 207 4.68 6.81 -16.60
C TYR A 207 3.37 6.36 -17.27
N LYS A 208 2.23 6.94 -16.89
CA LYS A 208 0.93 6.59 -17.49
C LYS A 208 0.85 6.96 -18.98
N LYS A 209 -0.02 6.27 -19.72
CA LYS A 209 -0.42 6.73 -21.07
C LYS A 209 -1.08 8.12 -20.97
N GLY A 210 -0.84 8.95 -21.99
CA GLY A 210 -1.48 10.28 -22.08
C GLY A 210 -3.00 10.22 -22.09
N SER A 211 -3.59 9.16 -22.68
CA SER A 211 -5.03 8.93 -22.76
C SER A 211 -5.65 8.23 -21.55
N ALA A 212 -4.83 7.79 -20.58
CA ALA A 212 -5.35 7.08 -19.41
C ALA A 212 -6.22 7.99 -18.53
N LYS A 213 -7.41 7.50 -18.16
CA LYS A 213 -8.25 8.15 -17.17
C LYS A 213 -7.75 7.83 -15.77
N ILE A 214 -7.89 8.79 -14.85
CA ILE A 214 -7.42 8.64 -13.48
C ILE A 214 -8.55 9.02 -12.53
N TYR A 215 -8.86 8.12 -11.60
CA TYR A 215 -9.76 8.35 -10.47
C TYR A 215 -8.99 8.24 -9.16
N SER A 216 -9.39 9.06 -8.19
CA SER A 216 -8.94 8.97 -6.80
C SER A 216 -10.14 8.77 -5.89
N ILE A 217 -10.11 7.74 -5.06
CA ILE A 217 -11.14 7.38 -4.09
C ILE A 217 -10.52 7.49 -2.70
N ASN A 218 -10.67 8.64 -2.06
CA ASN A 218 -10.05 8.96 -0.77
C ASN A 218 -10.95 9.85 0.08
N LYS A 219 -10.71 9.90 1.38
CA LYS A 219 -11.38 10.82 2.30
C LYS A 219 -11.06 12.28 2.01
N THR A 220 -9.91 12.55 1.41
CA THR A 220 -9.44 13.89 1.00
C THR A 220 -8.90 13.84 -0.42
N ALA A 221 -8.90 14.98 -1.11
CA ALA A 221 -8.32 15.08 -2.44
C ALA A 221 -6.80 14.87 -2.42
N ILE A 222 -6.28 14.19 -3.45
CA ILE A 222 -4.84 14.03 -3.65
C ILE A 222 -4.27 15.18 -4.51
N PRO A 223 -2.99 15.55 -4.31
CA PRO A 223 -2.36 16.65 -5.05
C PRO A 223 -1.85 16.18 -6.43
N ALA A 224 -2.75 15.66 -7.27
CA ALA A 224 -2.40 15.21 -8.61
C ALA A 224 -3.30 15.90 -9.66
N PRO A 225 -2.73 16.42 -10.75
CA PRO A 225 -3.50 17.06 -11.81
C PRO A 225 -4.27 16.02 -12.63
N GLN A 226 -5.36 16.46 -13.26
CA GLN A 226 -6.18 15.65 -14.18
C GLN A 226 -6.78 14.38 -13.55
N VAL A 227 -6.99 14.38 -12.24
CA VAL A 227 -7.61 13.28 -11.51
C VAL A 227 -9.06 13.61 -11.21
N THR A 228 -9.97 12.68 -11.51
CA THR A 228 -11.35 12.76 -11.02
C THR A 228 -11.37 12.32 -9.56
N GLN A 229 -11.64 13.27 -8.67
CA GLN A 229 -11.61 13.07 -7.22
C GLN A 229 -12.99 12.61 -6.73
N ILE A 230 -13.08 11.39 -6.19
CA ILE A 230 -14.26 10.89 -5.47
C ILE A 230 -13.92 10.96 -3.99
N ILE A 231 -14.49 11.95 -3.30
CA ILE A 231 -14.21 12.20 -1.88
C ILE A 231 -15.21 11.44 -1.02
N GLY A 232 -14.72 10.51 -0.23
CA GLY A 232 -15.54 9.68 0.65
C GLY A 232 -14.77 8.50 1.22
N ASP A 233 -15.47 7.67 1.98
CA ASP A 233 -14.91 6.40 2.45
C ASP A 233 -14.82 5.43 1.27
N ALA A 234 -13.64 4.87 1.05
CA ALA A 234 -13.41 3.95 -0.07
C ALA A 234 -14.33 2.71 0.00
N LEU A 235 -14.62 2.20 1.19
CA LEU A 235 -15.53 1.05 1.34
C LEU A 235 -16.92 1.35 0.77
N ASP A 236 -17.45 2.55 1.01
CA ASP A 236 -18.77 2.94 0.53
C ASP A 236 -18.82 3.08 -1.01
N VAL A 237 -17.72 3.52 -1.61
CA VAL A 237 -17.58 3.57 -3.07
C VAL A 237 -17.50 2.17 -3.65
N PHE A 238 -16.58 1.34 -3.14
CA PHE A 238 -16.38 -0.02 -3.66
C PHE A 238 -17.60 -0.93 -3.48
N LYS A 239 -18.46 -0.70 -2.47
CA LYS A 239 -19.73 -1.40 -2.31
C LYS A 239 -20.70 -1.18 -3.49
N GLN A 240 -20.58 -0.06 -4.17
CA GLN A 240 -21.48 0.34 -5.27
C GLN A 240 -20.94 -0.08 -6.64
N LEU A 241 -19.72 -0.61 -6.72
CA LEU A 241 -19.13 -1.15 -7.94
C LEU A 241 -19.56 -2.60 -8.15
N ASN A 242 -19.79 -2.98 -9.42
CA ASN A 242 -20.16 -4.33 -9.82
C ASN A 242 -18.96 -5.27 -9.93
#